data_9411f2aa16f7d059aee440c7bd612a17
#
_entry.id   9411f2aa16f7d059aee440c7bd612a17
#
_cell.length_a   1.000
_cell.length_b   1.000
_cell.length_c   1.000
_cell.angle_alpha   90.00
_cell.angle_beta   90.00
_cell.angle_gamma   90.00
#
_symmetry.space_group_name_H-M   'P 1'
#
loop_
_entity.id
_entity.type
_entity.pdbx_description
1 polymer ?
#
loop_
_entity_poly.entity_id
_entity_poly.type
_entity_poly.pdbx_seq_one_letter_code
_entity_poly.pdbx_strand_id
1 'polypeptide(L)'
;MGAKALSFLEEEMSTLLNESTVNSEELETLLKEREEGKVDFLLVDVREDMEYRMGHIKGVDLLKPTSTFQNWAQELLDEAKDRTVVFTCRTDNRSGQVQMIFKQNGHPKVINHIGGIISYRGDIERG
;
A
#
# COMPACT_ATOMS: atom_id res chain seq x y z
N MET A 1 -32.63 -5.53 2.62
CA MET A 1 -32.14 -4.79 1.45
C MET A 1 -30.85 -4.04 1.69
N GLY A 2 -30.68 -3.37 2.82
CA GLY A 2 -29.43 -2.70 3.18
C GLY A 2 -28.24 -3.65 3.27
N ALA A 3 -28.45 -4.86 3.79
CA ALA A 3 -27.40 -5.88 3.91
C ALA A 3 -26.85 -6.33 2.54
N LYS A 4 -27.71 -6.36 1.53
CA LYS A 4 -27.30 -6.76 0.17
C LYS A 4 -26.42 -5.70 -0.50
N ALA A 5 -26.74 -4.42 -0.29
CA ALA A 5 -25.93 -3.31 -0.83
C ALA A 5 -24.56 -3.24 -0.15
N LEU A 6 -24.52 -3.43 1.16
CA LEU A 6 -23.26 -3.46 1.92
C LEU A 6 -22.38 -4.62 1.49
N SER A 7 -22.96 -5.80 1.29
CA SER A 7 -22.22 -6.97 0.82
C SER A 7 -21.60 -6.73 -0.55
N PHE A 8 -22.33 -6.06 -1.45
CA PHE A 8 -21.83 -5.71 -2.77
C PHE A 8 -20.60 -4.78 -2.70
N LEU A 9 -20.68 -3.75 -1.85
CA LEU A 9 -19.57 -2.82 -1.65
C LEU A 9 -18.34 -3.51 -1.06
N GLU A 10 -18.55 -4.41 -0.10
CA GLU A 10 -17.47 -5.19 0.51
C GLU A 10 -16.77 -6.09 -0.53
N GLU A 11 -17.53 -6.72 -1.42
CA GLU A 11 -16.99 -7.53 -2.50
C GLU A 11 -16.15 -6.69 -3.46
N GLU A 12 -16.61 -5.47 -3.79
CA GLU A 12 -15.90 -4.56 -4.66
C GLU A 12 -14.56 -4.12 -4.04
N MET A 13 -14.56 -3.78 -2.75
CA MET A 13 -13.34 -3.42 -2.03
C MET A 13 -12.38 -4.61 -1.93
N SER A 14 -12.88 -5.80 -1.67
CA SER A 14 -12.08 -7.03 -1.68
C SER A 14 -11.44 -7.28 -3.04
N THR A 15 -12.13 -6.94 -4.12
CA THR A 15 -11.60 -7.07 -5.48
C THR A 15 -10.39 -6.17 -5.68
N LEU A 16 -10.43 -4.92 -5.21
CA LEU A 16 -9.28 -4.01 -5.28
C LEU A 16 -8.07 -4.57 -4.53
N LEU A 17 -8.28 -5.16 -3.37
CA LEU A 17 -7.20 -5.77 -2.59
C LEU A 17 -6.63 -7.04 -3.21
N ASN A 18 -7.32 -7.63 -4.18
CA ASN A 18 -6.84 -8.80 -4.93
C ASN A 18 -6.10 -8.43 -6.21
N GLU A 19 -6.06 -7.15 -6.57
CA GLU A 19 -5.35 -6.70 -7.74
C GLU A 19 -3.85 -6.56 -7.48
N SER A 20 -3.05 -6.57 -8.54
CA SER A 20 -1.61 -6.36 -8.41
C SER A 20 -1.23 -4.89 -8.31
N THR A 21 -2.11 -3.99 -8.74
CA THR A 21 -1.86 -2.56 -8.73
C THR A 21 -3.10 -1.81 -8.30
N VAL A 22 -2.89 -0.65 -7.69
CA VAL A 22 -3.96 0.34 -7.45
C VAL A 22 -3.45 1.69 -7.89
N ASN A 23 -4.33 2.51 -8.46
CA ASN A 23 -4.00 3.90 -8.77
C ASN A 23 -4.23 4.79 -7.53
N SER A 24 -3.93 6.07 -7.64
CA SER A 24 -4.04 7.00 -6.51
C SER A 24 -5.46 7.20 -6.03
N GLU A 25 -6.44 7.24 -6.93
CA GLU A 25 -7.84 7.35 -6.57
C GLU A 25 -8.33 6.12 -5.82
N GLU A 26 -7.95 4.94 -6.30
CA GLU A 26 -8.27 3.68 -5.64
C GLU A 26 -7.62 3.57 -4.26
N LEU A 27 -6.36 4.00 -4.14
CA LEU A 27 -5.68 4.00 -2.85
C LEU A 27 -6.34 4.93 -1.85
N GLU A 28 -6.74 6.13 -2.30
CA GLU A 28 -7.48 7.07 -1.45
C GLU A 28 -8.77 6.43 -0.92
N THR A 29 -9.51 5.76 -1.79
CA THR A 29 -10.72 5.04 -1.41
C THR A 29 -10.44 3.93 -0.41
N LEU A 30 -9.39 3.13 -0.65
CA LEU A 30 -9.00 2.05 0.26
C LEU A 30 -8.60 2.56 1.63
N LEU A 31 -7.87 3.67 1.70
CA LEU A 31 -7.48 4.27 2.98
C LEU A 31 -8.69 4.76 3.77
N LYS A 32 -9.66 5.35 3.08
CA LYS A 32 -10.91 5.77 3.70
C LYS A 32 -11.70 4.57 4.24
N GLU A 33 -11.82 3.52 3.46
CA GLU A 33 -12.52 2.31 3.88
C GLU A 33 -11.81 1.60 5.02
N ARG A 34 -10.48 1.65 5.04
CA ARG A 34 -9.69 1.10 6.16
C ARG A 34 -9.96 1.88 7.44
N GLU A 35 -10.03 3.20 7.37
CA GLU A 35 -10.36 4.05 8.51
C GLU A 35 -11.75 3.73 9.07
N GLU A 36 -12.68 3.35 8.20
CA GLU A 36 -14.04 2.94 8.58
C GLU A 36 -14.11 1.47 9.05
N GLY A 37 -13.00 0.77 9.07
CA GLY A 37 -12.94 -0.63 9.51
C GLY A 37 -13.43 -1.66 8.52
N LYS A 38 -13.60 -1.29 7.27
CA LYS A 38 -14.16 -2.17 6.23
C LYS A 38 -13.13 -3.05 5.52
N VAL A 39 -11.88 -2.61 5.45
CA VAL A 39 -10.77 -3.36 4.84
C VAL A 39 -9.54 -3.25 5.71
N ASP A 40 -8.60 -4.17 5.53
CA ASP A 40 -7.32 -4.16 6.23
C ASP A 40 -6.18 -4.35 5.25
N PHE A 41 -5.17 -3.52 5.35
CA PHE A 41 -3.91 -3.65 4.62
C PHE A 41 -2.85 -2.79 5.28
N LEU A 42 -1.59 -3.11 4.99
CA LEU A 42 -0.46 -2.24 5.37
C LEU A 42 -0.11 -1.35 4.18
N LEU A 43 0.13 -0.09 4.43
CA LEU A 43 0.68 0.83 3.43
C LEU A 43 2.14 1.13 3.80
N VAL A 44 3.06 0.73 2.93
CA VAL A 44 4.49 0.84 3.16
C VAL A 44 5.09 1.80 2.14
N ASP A 45 5.71 2.87 2.61
CA ASP A 45 6.45 3.82 1.78
C ASP A 45 7.89 3.34 1.67
N VAL A 46 8.36 3.11 0.46
CA VAL A 46 9.71 2.59 0.23
C VAL A 46 10.68 3.67 -0.26
N ARG A 47 10.29 4.94 -0.11
CA ARG A 47 11.17 6.08 -0.40
C ARG A 47 12.19 6.29 0.71
N GLU A 48 13.12 7.21 0.49
CA GLU A 48 14.12 7.55 1.49
C GLU A 48 13.53 8.44 2.58
N ASP A 49 14.19 8.46 3.74
CA ASP A 49 13.75 9.20 4.91
C ASP A 49 13.51 10.69 4.61
N MET A 50 14.39 11.32 3.87
CA MET A 50 14.22 12.74 3.53
C MET A 50 13.00 12.99 2.65
N GLU A 51 12.73 12.09 1.70
CA GLU A 51 11.53 12.20 0.88
C GLU A 51 10.27 12.09 1.73
N TYR A 52 10.27 11.13 2.64
CA TYR A 52 9.16 10.87 3.55
C TYR A 52 8.87 12.09 4.43
N ARG A 53 9.90 12.68 5.01
CA ARG A 53 9.76 13.84 5.90
C ARG A 53 9.22 15.06 5.19
N MET A 54 9.52 15.24 3.92
CA MET A 54 9.03 16.36 3.12
C MET A 54 7.56 16.24 2.78
N GLY A 55 7.03 15.05 2.83
CA GLY A 55 5.62 14.79 2.59
C GLY A 55 5.38 13.32 2.32
N HIS A 56 4.42 12.72 3.03
CA HIS A 56 4.03 11.33 2.82
C HIS A 56 2.51 11.20 2.89
N ILE A 57 2.00 10.13 2.31
CA ILE A 57 0.57 9.88 2.30
C ILE A 57 0.07 9.64 3.73
N LYS A 58 -0.98 10.36 4.14
CA LYS A 58 -1.61 10.12 5.43
C LYS A 58 -2.15 8.69 5.46
N GLY A 59 -1.75 7.94 6.47
CA GLY A 59 -2.11 6.53 6.59
C GLY A 59 -0.98 5.56 6.30
N VAL A 60 0.20 6.05 5.90
CA VAL A 60 1.38 5.18 5.79
C VAL A 60 1.68 4.56 7.15
N ASP A 61 1.82 3.24 7.17
CA ASP A 61 2.09 2.48 8.38
C ASP A 61 3.57 2.34 8.66
N LEU A 62 4.37 2.16 7.61
CA LEU A 62 5.81 1.90 7.74
C LEU A 62 6.58 2.64 6.67
N LEU A 63 7.75 3.14 7.04
CA LEU A 63 8.77 3.63 6.10
C LEU A 63 9.87 2.58 6.02
N LYS A 64 10.08 2.03 4.82
CA LYS A 64 11.06 0.97 4.57
C LYS A 64 11.87 1.33 3.33
N PRO A 65 12.93 2.15 3.47
CA PRO A 65 13.67 2.67 2.31
C PRO A 65 14.36 1.58 1.49
N THR A 66 14.30 1.70 0.17
CA THR A 66 14.96 0.74 -0.71
C THR A 66 16.47 0.73 -0.54
N SER A 67 17.09 1.84 -0.12
CA SER A 67 18.52 1.89 0.13
C SER A 67 18.98 0.93 1.22
N THR A 68 18.09 0.57 2.13
CA THR A 68 18.37 -0.36 3.23
C THR A 68 17.55 -1.65 3.11
N PHE A 69 17.13 -2.00 1.91
CA PHE A 69 16.25 -3.13 1.62
C PHE A 69 16.66 -4.41 2.36
N GLN A 70 17.94 -4.74 2.35
CA GLN A 70 18.45 -5.96 2.96
C GLN A 70 18.26 -6.00 4.49
N ASN A 71 18.11 -4.82 5.11
CA ASN A 71 17.96 -4.74 6.57
C ASN A 71 16.54 -5.03 7.03
N TRP A 72 15.53 -4.87 6.17
CA TRP A 72 14.13 -4.99 6.60
C TRP A 72 13.28 -5.96 5.79
N ALA A 73 13.73 -6.34 4.59
CA ALA A 73 12.87 -7.07 3.66
C ALA A 73 12.39 -8.42 4.20
N GLN A 74 13.31 -9.22 4.73
CA GLN A 74 12.97 -10.56 5.25
C GLN A 74 12.04 -10.45 6.47
N GLU A 75 12.33 -9.51 7.36
CA GLU A 75 11.50 -9.29 8.54
C GLU A 75 10.07 -8.90 8.16
N LEU A 76 9.92 -7.96 7.22
CA LEU A 76 8.59 -7.56 6.74
C LEU A 76 7.88 -8.71 6.04
N LEU A 77 8.59 -9.46 5.21
CA LEU A 77 8.03 -10.61 4.52
C LEU A 77 7.43 -11.61 5.52
N ASP A 78 8.15 -11.89 6.59
CA ASP A 78 7.72 -12.84 7.62
C ASP A 78 6.56 -12.29 8.45
N GLU A 79 6.65 -11.04 8.87
CA GLU A 79 5.62 -10.42 9.72
C GLU A 79 4.31 -10.20 8.99
N ALA A 80 4.36 -9.88 7.71
CA ALA A 80 3.19 -9.52 6.92
C ALA A 80 2.73 -10.61 5.95
N LYS A 81 3.19 -11.83 6.11
CA LYS A 81 2.93 -12.91 5.13
C LYS A 81 1.44 -13.19 4.91
N ASP A 82 0.60 -12.93 5.89
CA ASP A 82 -0.83 -13.17 5.81
C ASP A 82 -1.64 -11.88 5.63
N ARG A 83 -0.97 -10.76 5.43
CA ARG A 83 -1.62 -9.46 5.25
C ARG A 83 -1.40 -8.92 3.85
N THR A 84 -2.39 -8.20 3.35
CA THR A 84 -2.21 -7.42 2.12
C THR A 84 -1.30 -6.24 2.40
N VAL A 85 -0.31 -6.04 1.53
CA VAL A 85 0.66 -4.93 1.65
C VAL A 85 0.63 -4.12 0.37
N VAL A 86 0.44 -2.81 0.51
CA VAL A 86 0.53 -1.87 -0.60
C VAL A 86 1.84 -1.13 -0.47
N PHE A 87 2.68 -1.20 -1.51
CA PHE A 87 3.93 -0.45 -1.57
C PHE A 87 3.74 0.82 -2.38
N THR A 88 4.24 1.93 -1.88
CA THR A 88 4.22 3.22 -2.58
C THR A 88 5.62 3.83 -2.61
N CYS A 89 5.88 4.62 -3.65
CA CYS A 89 7.10 5.40 -3.77
C CYS A 89 6.77 6.73 -4.45
N ARG A 90 7.76 7.39 -5.05
CA ARG A 90 7.52 8.67 -5.70
C ARG A 90 6.64 8.52 -6.95
N THR A 91 6.95 7.56 -7.80
CA THR A 91 6.18 7.28 -9.02
C THR A 91 5.57 5.88 -8.98
N ASP A 92 6.33 4.84 -9.26
CA ASP A 92 5.92 3.44 -9.11
C ASP A 92 7.09 2.47 -9.29
N ASN A 93 8.26 2.99 -9.60
CA ASN A 93 9.41 2.18 -9.98
C ASN A 93 9.99 1.39 -8.80
N ARG A 94 10.36 2.07 -7.73
CA ARG A 94 10.92 1.42 -6.53
C ARG A 94 9.91 0.48 -5.89
N SER A 95 8.66 0.92 -5.76
CA SER A 95 7.60 0.11 -5.17
C SER A 95 7.28 -1.12 -6.01
N GLY A 96 7.30 -0.98 -7.33
CA GLY A 96 7.09 -2.10 -8.23
C GLY A 96 8.19 -3.16 -8.12
N GLN A 97 9.45 -2.73 -7.94
CA GLN A 97 10.57 -3.65 -7.74
C GLN A 97 10.43 -4.43 -6.44
N VAL A 98 10.06 -3.74 -5.35
CA VAL A 98 9.84 -4.40 -4.06
C VAL A 98 8.69 -5.40 -4.15
N GLN A 99 7.60 -5.02 -4.80
CA GLN A 99 6.47 -5.91 -5.02
C GLN A 99 6.90 -7.20 -5.74
N MET A 100 7.69 -7.06 -6.81
CA MET A 100 8.15 -8.20 -7.58
C MET A 100 8.98 -9.15 -6.72
N ILE A 101 9.90 -8.61 -5.93
CA ILE A 101 10.76 -9.42 -5.06
C ILE A 101 9.92 -10.16 -4.01
N PHE A 102 8.93 -9.50 -3.42
CA PHE A 102 8.06 -10.12 -2.44
C PHE A 102 7.24 -11.27 -3.06
N LYS A 103 6.72 -11.05 -4.27
CA LYS A 103 5.99 -12.12 -5.00
C LYS A 103 6.90 -13.32 -5.27
N GLN A 104 8.13 -13.07 -5.71
CA GLN A 104 9.10 -14.13 -5.98
C GLN A 104 9.49 -14.91 -4.73
N ASN A 105 9.31 -14.32 -3.56
CA ASN A 105 9.61 -14.94 -2.27
C ASN A 105 8.37 -15.42 -1.53
N GLY A 106 7.27 -15.63 -2.24
CA GLY A 106 6.11 -16.31 -1.73
C GLY A 106 5.04 -15.44 -1.06
N HIS A 107 5.10 -14.12 -1.23
CA HIS A 107 4.05 -13.24 -0.71
C HIS A 107 3.12 -12.80 -1.85
N PRO A 108 1.96 -13.46 -2.03
CA PRO A 108 1.08 -13.15 -3.16
C PRO A 108 0.24 -11.89 -2.98
N LYS A 109 0.09 -11.40 -1.75
CA LYS A 109 -0.83 -10.30 -1.42
C LYS A 109 -0.10 -8.97 -1.36
N VAL A 110 0.68 -8.66 -2.39
CA VAL A 110 1.42 -7.40 -2.49
C VAL A 110 0.93 -6.61 -3.68
N ILE A 111 0.70 -5.33 -3.47
CA ILE A 111 0.09 -4.42 -4.43
C ILE A 111 1.04 -3.25 -4.64
N ASN A 112 1.18 -2.79 -5.89
CA ASN A 112 1.96 -1.60 -6.21
C ASN A 112 1.02 -0.41 -6.43
N HIS A 113 1.29 0.70 -5.73
CA HIS A 113 0.61 1.96 -5.97
C HIS A 113 1.19 2.60 -7.24
N ILE A 114 0.51 2.46 -8.35
CA ILE A 114 0.94 3.04 -9.62
C ILE A 114 0.73 4.55 -9.62
N GLY A 115 1.68 5.28 -10.22
CA GLY A 115 1.68 6.74 -10.21
C GLY A 115 2.35 7.33 -8.99
N GLY A 116 2.39 6.62 -7.88
CA GLY A 116 3.07 7.04 -6.67
C GLY A 116 2.52 8.31 -6.04
N ILE A 117 3.29 8.86 -5.08
CA ILE A 117 2.85 10.03 -4.32
C ILE A 117 2.66 11.27 -5.20
N ILE A 118 3.39 11.40 -6.30
CA ILE A 118 3.23 12.57 -7.18
C ILE A 118 1.86 12.63 -7.85
N SER A 119 1.16 11.51 -7.97
CA SER A 119 -0.19 11.46 -8.52
C SER A 119 -1.27 11.43 -7.44
N TYR A 120 -0.88 11.35 -6.17
CA TYR A 120 -1.82 11.21 -5.06
C TYR A 120 -2.44 12.56 -4.71
N ARG A 121 -3.77 12.60 -4.60
CA ARG A 121 -4.52 13.83 -4.32
C ARG A 121 -5.21 13.82 -2.96
N GLY A 122 -5.04 12.77 -2.17
CA GLY A 122 -5.52 12.72 -0.81
C GLY A 122 -4.62 13.49 0.14
N ASP A 123 -4.84 13.30 1.43
CA ASP A 123 -4.12 14.03 2.46
C ASP A 123 -2.65 13.62 2.55
N ILE A 124 -1.80 14.61 2.71
CA ILE A 124 -0.35 14.43 2.86
C ILE A 124 0.04 14.97 4.23
N GLU A 125 0.88 14.24 4.93
CA GLU A 125 1.46 14.65 6.20
C GLU A 125 2.96 14.91 6.03
N ARG A 126 3.54 15.72 6.91
CA ARG A 126 4.97 16.05 6.94
C ARG A 126 5.59 15.63 8.27
N GLY A 127 6.87 15.35 8.21
CA GLY A 127 7.63 14.90 9.38
C GLY A 127 7.72 13.38 9.48
#